data_851005f6891f88bc7da1dd6e86b54adb
#
_entry.id   851005f6891f88bc7da1dd6e86b54adb
#
_cell.length_a   1.000
_cell.length_b   1.000
_cell.length_c   1.000
_cell.angle_alpha   90.00
_cell.angle_beta   90.00
_cell.angle_gamma   90.00
#
_symmetry.space_group_name_H-M   'P 1'
#
loop_
_entity.id
_entity.type
_entity.pdbx_description
1 polymer ?
#
loop_
_entity_poly.entity_id
_entity_poly.type
_entity_poly.pdbx_seq_one_letter_code
_entity_poly.pdbx_strand_id
1 'polypeptide(L)'
;MIRKHTRRAAKAAFAISLGVAIVLGGSAAAATKRPAAAPTIVIGTKNFTEEFVLGQLYKQALEAAGFKVSYDENIGSSELIDTAITSGKINFYPEYTGVIVQDLAHKTSPSTAAATYAAAKAFEQTRGLTLLNSTPFYDSDSFGMLTSTAKKLGVTTIADMKKVKSFSFAGYPECRTRVTCLVGLKKVYGLTQAKFVPLASISVYTLLDEGKITAGDVFSTDPQLGESKYTVLTDTKHVFGFQNVAPVVSQKVLAAAGPKFAQVVNAVSAKLTIPAMIAMNKAVAIDKDTPAVVAAGFLKANHLN
;
A
#
# COMPACT_ATOMS: atom_id res chain seq x y z
N MET A 1 -99.86 3.60 31.42
CA MET A 1 -100.80 3.26 30.26
C MET A 1 -100.00 2.26 29.44
N ILE A 2 -100.26 0.95 29.54
CA ILE A 2 -101.19 0.13 28.77
C ILE A 2 -100.95 0.30 27.22
N ARG A 3 -100.50 -0.69 26.48
CA ARG A 3 -100.93 -2.02 26.03
C ARG A 3 -99.83 -2.68 25.23
N LYS A 4 -99.49 -3.89 25.45
CA LYS A 4 -100.01 -5.21 25.01
C LYS A 4 -99.79 -5.59 23.53
N HIS A 5 -99.01 -6.72 23.43
CA HIS A 5 -99.23 -7.90 22.54
C HIS A 5 -98.99 -7.68 21.01
N THR A 6 -98.35 -8.59 20.34
CA THR A 6 -98.62 -10.02 20.19
C THR A 6 -97.50 -10.76 19.47
N ARG A 7 -97.39 -12.00 19.82
CA ARG A 7 -96.51 -13.05 19.21
C ARG A 7 -97.00 -13.38 17.80
N ARG A 8 -96.16 -13.71 16.89
CA ARG A 8 -96.37 -14.85 16.00
C ARG A 8 -95.05 -15.45 15.58
N ALA A 9 -94.98 -16.76 15.74
CA ALA A 9 -93.95 -17.66 15.24
C ALA A 9 -94.17 -18.02 13.79
N ALA A 10 -93.11 -18.22 13.02
CA ALA A 10 -93.16 -19.06 11.79
C ALA A 10 -91.72 -19.50 11.43
N LYS A 11 -91.51 -20.74 11.62
CA LYS A 11 -90.87 -21.78 10.81
C LYS A 11 -89.53 -21.56 10.13
N ALA A 12 -88.60 -22.46 10.51
CA ALA A 12 -87.31 -22.76 9.94
C ALA A 12 -87.28 -23.01 8.44
N ALA A 13 -86.25 -22.55 7.82
CA ALA A 13 -85.69 -23.16 6.61
C ALA A 13 -84.16 -23.25 6.75
N PHE A 14 -83.66 -24.48 6.84
CA PHE A 14 -82.26 -24.84 6.90
C PHE A 14 -81.72 -24.76 5.47
N ALA A 15 -80.85 -23.77 5.19
CA ALA A 15 -80.08 -23.73 3.97
C ALA A 15 -78.59 -23.98 4.33
N ILE A 16 -78.10 -25.17 4.01
CA ILE A 16 -76.70 -25.56 4.11
C ILE A 16 -75.98 -24.86 2.94
N SER A 17 -75.25 -23.77 3.25
CA SER A 17 -74.30 -23.16 2.31
C SER A 17 -72.92 -23.75 2.55
N LEU A 18 -72.48 -24.57 1.61
CA LEU A 18 -71.13 -25.13 1.50
C LEU A 18 -70.15 -23.99 1.24
N GLY A 19 -69.50 -23.49 2.29
CA GLY A 19 -68.46 -22.45 2.15
C GLY A 19 -67.16 -23.09 1.64
N VAL A 20 -66.83 -22.87 0.38
CA VAL A 20 -65.52 -23.16 -0.16
C VAL A 20 -64.53 -22.13 0.39
N ALA A 21 -63.73 -22.50 1.39
CA ALA A 21 -62.62 -21.68 1.82
C ALA A 21 -61.50 -21.76 0.79
N ILE A 22 -61.38 -20.73 -0.05
CA ILE A 22 -60.19 -20.53 -0.90
C ILE A 22 -59.06 -20.08 -0.01
N VAL A 23 -58.19 -21.02 0.36
CA VAL A 23 -56.89 -20.71 1.00
C VAL A 23 -56.01 -20.07 -0.06
N LEU A 24 -55.96 -18.75 -0.12
CA LEU A 24 -54.94 -18.02 -0.85
C LEU A 24 -53.60 -18.22 -0.14
N GLY A 25 -52.92 -19.29 -0.55
CA GLY A 25 -51.53 -19.52 -0.20
C GLY A 25 -50.69 -18.41 -0.79
N GLY A 26 -50.46 -17.34 -0.04
CA GLY A 26 -49.48 -16.32 -0.36
C GLY A 26 -48.08 -16.95 -0.33
N SER A 27 -47.59 -17.39 -1.49
CA SER A 27 -46.15 -17.70 -1.63
C SER A 27 -45.38 -16.41 -1.38
N ALA A 28 -44.87 -16.23 -0.15
CA ALA A 28 -43.85 -15.24 0.14
C ALA A 28 -42.61 -15.62 -0.70
N ALA A 29 -42.53 -15.06 -1.93
CA ALA A 29 -41.30 -15.13 -2.70
C ALA A 29 -40.21 -14.48 -1.86
N ALA A 30 -39.34 -15.31 -1.24
CA ALA A 30 -38.12 -14.84 -0.64
C ALA A 30 -37.36 -14.11 -1.73
N ALA A 31 -37.36 -12.79 -1.65
CA ALA A 31 -36.54 -11.95 -2.53
C ALA A 31 -35.09 -12.34 -2.28
N THR A 32 -34.56 -13.22 -3.11
CA THR A 32 -33.13 -13.52 -3.14
C THR A 32 -32.44 -12.20 -3.45
N LYS A 33 -31.81 -11.59 -2.43
CA LYS A 33 -30.93 -10.44 -2.63
C LYS A 33 -29.94 -10.83 -3.71
N ARG A 34 -30.09 -10.22 -4.88
CA ARG A 34 -29.11 -10.36 -5.98
C ARG A 34 -27.75 -10.04 -5.39
N PRO A 35 -26.72 -10.90 -5.52
CA PRO A 35 -25.40 -10.57 -5.02
C PRO A 35 -25.00 -9.21 -5.57
N ALA A 36 -24.59 -8.31 -4.69
CA ALA A 36 -24.05 -7.02 -5.12
C ALA A 36 -22.91 -7.29 -6.08
N ALA A 37 -22.86 -6.57 -7.21
CA ALA A 37 -21.77 -6.72 -8.16
C ALA A 37 -20.44 -6.52 -7.42
N ALA A 38 -19.47 -7.39 -7.67
CA ALA A 38 -18.15 -7.29 -7.06
C ALA A 38 -17.57 -5.88 -7.35
N PRO A 39 -16.94 -5.24 -6.36
CA PRO A 39 -16.41 -3.90 -6.52
C PRO A 39 -15.27 -3.90 -7.54
N THR A 40 -15.10 -2.81 -8.28
CA THR A 40 -13.89 -2.58 -9.06
C THR A 40 -12.76 -2.24 -8.09
N ILE A 41 -11.64 -2.97 -8.18
CA ILE A 41 -10.43 -2.67 -7.45
C ILE A 41 -9.67 -1.60 -8.22
N VAL A 42 -9.48 -0.42 -7.64
CA VAL A 42 -8.75 0.68 -8.24
C VAL A 42 -7.40 0.78 -7.54
N ILE A 43 -6.36 0.27 -8.22
CA ILE A 43 -4.99 0.23 -7.69
C ILE A 43 -4.29 1.52 -8.05
N GLY A 44 -3.65 2.18 -7.07
CA GLY A 44 -2.73 3.28 -7.29
C GLY A 44 -1.27 2.87 -7.04
N THR A 45 -0.32 3.60 -7.62
CA THR A 45 1.11 3.47 -7.30
C THR A 45 1.77 4.81 -7.08
N LYS A 46 2.87 4.80 -6.33
CA LYS A 46 3.78 5.93 -6.20
C LYS A 46 4.61 6.10 -7.49
N ASN A 47 5.54 7.06 -7.47
CA ASN A 47 6.23 7.60 -8.66
C ASN A 47 7.63 7.00 -8.90
N PHE A 48 7.87 5.75 -8.54
CA PHE A 48 9.16 5.09 -8.75
C PHE A 48 9.04 3.60 -9.12
N THR A 49 10.12 3.05 -9.64
CA THR A 49 10.18 1.75 -10.33
C THR A 49 9.59 0.60 -9.51
N GLU A 50 9.96 0.45 -8.24
CA GLU A 50 9.48 -0.65 -7.39
C GLU A 50 7.96 -0.62 -7.24
N GLU A 51 7.39 0.56 -7.07
CA GLU A 51 5.93 0.72 -6.96
C GLU A 51 5.20 0.32 -8.25
N PHE A 52 5.78 0.61 -9.42
CA PHE A 52 5.19 0.16 -10.69
C PHE A 52 5.21 -1.37 -10.80
N VAL A 53 6.28 -2.01 -10.35
CA VAL A 53 6.37 -3.49 -10.29
C VAL A 53 5.33 -4.05 -9.31
N LEU A 54 5.26 -3.52 -8.09
CA LEU A 54 4.30 -3.94 -7.07
C LEU A 54 2.85 -3.77 -7.55
N GLY A 55 2.52 -2.62 -8.13
CA GLY A 55 1.20 -2.36 -8.70
C GLY A 55 0.81 -3.36 -9.78
N GLN A 56 1.73 -3.69 -10.69
CA GLN A 56 1.51 -4.67 -11.75
C GLN A 56 1.37 -6.10 -11.20
N LEU A 57 2.12 -6.47 -10.17
CA LEU A 57 2.01 -7.78 -9.51
C LEU A 57 0.60 -7.97 -8.93
N TYR A 58 0.12 -7.02 -8.12
CA TYR A 58 -1.21 -7.11 -7.53
C TYR A 58 -2.32 -7.02 -8.58
N LYS A 59 -2.16 -6.12 -9.58
CA LYS A 59 -3.11 -5.99 -10.69
C LYS A 59 -3.30 -7.32 -11.41
N GLN A 60 -2.22 -7.90 -11.93
CA GLN A 60 -2.30 -9.10 -12.76
C GLN A 60 -2.78 -10.32 -11.97
N ALA A 61 -2.33 -10.50 -10.72
CA ALA A 61 -2.80 -11.58 -9.86
C ALA A 61 -4.31 -11.47 -9.55
N LEU A 62 -4.81 -10.26 -9.30
CA LEU A 62 -6.23 -10.03 -9.05
C LEU A 62 -7.06 -10.23 -10.31
N GLU A 63 -6.59 -9.78 -11.48
CA GLU A 63 -7.25 -10.02 -12.77
C GLU A 63 -7.33 -11.52 -13.10
N ALA A 64 -6.23 -12.27 -12.90
CA ALA A 64 -6.20 -13.72 -13.07
C ALA A 64 -7.17 -14.44 -12.12
N ALA A 65 -7.37 -13.90 -10.92
CA ALA A 65 -8.36 -14.40 -9.97
C ALA A 65 -9.82 -13.99 -10.29
N GLY A 66 -10.05 -13.22 -11.36
CA GLY A 66 -11.38 -12.81 -11.85
C GLY A 66 -11.91 -11.52 -11.24
N PHE A 67 -11.08 -10.72 -10.57
CA PHE A 67 -11.48 -9.38 -10.11
C PHE A 67 -11.42 -8.38 -11.26
N LYS A 68 -12.36 -7.41 -11.24
CA LYS A 68 -12.29 -6.26 -12.12
C LYS A 68 -11.31 -5.26 -11.53
N VAL A 69 -10.23 -4.96 -12.25
CA VAL A 69 -9.17 -4.05 -11.79
C VAL A 69 -9.09 -2.83 -12.69
N SER A 70 -8.88 -1.67 -12.09
CA SER A 70 -8.44 -0.43 -12.74
C SER A 70 -7.10 -0.03 -12.14
N TYR A 71 -6.23 0.59 -12.92
CA TYR A 71 -4.86 0.88 -12.52
C TYR A 71 -4.51 2.33 -12.83
N ASP A 72 -4.12 3.07 -11.79
CA ASP A 72 -3.71 4.48 -11.85
C ASP A 72 -2.24 4.57 -11.42
N GLU A 73 -1.35 4.46 -12.40
CA GLU A 73 0.10 4.44 -12.19
C GLU A 73 0.64 5.85 -11.98
N ASN A 74 1.69 5.98 -11.15
CA ASN A 74 2.45 7.22 -10.99
C ASN A 74 1.62 8.39 -10.45
N ILE A 75 0.84 8.17 -9.39
CA ILE A 75 0.05 9.23 -8.74
C ILE A 75 0.96 10.27 -8.08
N GLY A 76 2.09 9.83 -7.50
CA GLY A 76 3.06 10.71 -6.85
C GLY A 76 3.64 10.14 -5.56
N SER A 77 3.99 11.02 -4.62
CA SER A 77 4.54 10.64 -3.30
C SER A 77 3.49 9.94 -2.42
N SER A 78 3.94 9.40 -1.27
CA SER A 78 3.04 8.78 -0.28
C SER A 78 1.94 9.72 0.19
N GLU A 79 2.21 11.01 0.33
CA GLU A 79 1.22 12.02 0.74
C GLU A 79 0.14 12.23 -0.35
N LEU A 80 0.54 12.16 -1.62
CA LEU A 80 -0.40 12.30 -2.75
C LEU A 80 -1.27 11.05 -2.91
N ILE A 81 -0.67 9.86 -2.80
CA ILE A 81 -1.43 8.61 -2.92
C ILE A 81 -2.32 8.38 -1.70
N ASP A 82 -1.91 8.82 -0.50
CA ASP A 82 -2.74 8.84 0.70
C ASP A 82 -3.98 9.72 0.51
N THR A 83 -3.81 10.88 -0.11
CA THR A 83 -4.94 11.74 -0.50
C THR A 83 -5.86 11.04 -1.51
N ALA A 84 -5.30 10.30 -2.47
CA ALA A 84 -6.09 9.59 -3.46
C ALA A 84 -6.93 8.45 -2.85
N ILE A 85 -6.39 7.69 -1.88
CA ILE A 85 -7.15 6.60 -1.24
C ILE A 85 -8.17 7.14 -0.24
N THR A 86 -7.84 8.16 0.53
CA THR A 86 -8.76 8.75 1.50
C THR A 86 -9.92 9.51 0.85
N SER A 87 -9.70 10.08 -0.34
CA SER A 87 -10.77 10.67 -1.15
C SER A 87 -11.60 9.65 -1.94
N GLY A 88 -11.17 8.38 -1.97
CA GLY A 88 -11.85 7.31 -2.73
C GLY A 88 -11.54 7.29 -4.23
N LYS A 89 -10.56 8.08 -4.71
CA LYS A 89 -10.08 8.01 -6.10
C LYS A 89 -9.50 6.65 -6.42
N ILE A 90 -8.74 6.08 -5.49
CA ILE A 90 -8.28 4.69 -5.50
C ILE A 90 -8.80 3.97 -4.25
N ASN A 91 -8.67 2.64 -4.19
CA ASN A 91 -9.13 1.87 -3.03
C ASN A 91 -8.15 0.78 -2.60
N PHE A 92 -6.98 0.73 -3.25
CA PHE A 92 -5.90 -0.19 -2.97
C PHE A 92 -4.56 0.40 -3.44
N TYR A 93 -3.51 0.29 -2.62
CA TYR A 93 -2.13 0.59 -3.04
C TYR A 93 -1.11 -0.10 -2.11
N PRO A 94 0.10 -0.43 -2.58
CA PRO A 94 1.20 -0.85 -1.73
C PRO A 94 1.81 0.37 -0.99
N GLU A 95 2.13 0.20 0.31
CA GLU A 95 2.79 1.25 1.10
C GLU A 95 3.79 0.65 2.08
N TYR A 96 4.78 1.44 2.47
CA TYR A 96 5.79 1.06 3.45
C TYR A 96 5.31 1.37 4.87
N THR A 97 5.42 0.39 5.76
CA THR A 97 4.86 0.48 7.11
C THR A 97 5.46 1.63 7.93
N GLY A 98 6.75 1.90 7.77
CA GLY A 98 7.42 3.02 8.44
C GLY A 98 6.95 4.38 7.92
N VAL A 99 6.75 4.53 6.60
CA VAL A 99 6.18 5.75 6.00
C VAL A 99 4.79 6.03 6.57
N ILE A 100 3.94 5.00 6.67
CA ILE A 100 2.60 5.19 7.29
C ILE A 100 2.73 5.72 8.72
N VAL A 101 3.64 5.19 9.52
CA VAL A 101 3.78 5.59 10.93
C VAL A 101 4.43 6.95 11.08
N GLN A 102 5.54 7.19 10.36
CA GLN A 102 6.40 8.35 10.62
C GLN A 102 5.98 9.56 9.79
N ASP A 103 5.65 9.37 8.52
CA ASP A 103 5.40 10.48 7.59
C ASP A 103 3.90 10.78 7.42
N LEU A 104 3.02 9.78 7.43
CA LEU A 104 1.57 10.01 7.33
C LEU A 104 0.90 10.20 8.70
N ALA A 105 1.22 9.34 9.68
CA ALA A 105 0.66 9.45 11.03
C ALA A 105 1.44 10.39 11.96
N HIS A 106 2.62 10.88 11.56
CA HIS A 106 3.52 11.74 12.34
C HIS A 106 3.87 11.19 13.73
N LYS A 107 4.06 9.87 13.82
CA LYS A 107 4.39 9.17 15.07
C LYS A 107 5.85 8.72 15.07
N THR A 108 6.40 8.50 16.26
CA THR A 108 7.73 7.89 16.43
C THR A 108 7.74 6.47 15.92
N SER A 109 8.81 6.08 15.21
CA SER A 109 9.00 4.72 14.73
C SER A 109 9.08 3.74 15.89
N PRO A 110 8.30 2.67 15.87
CA PRO A 110 8.48 1.55 16.82
C PRO A 110 9.82 0.85 16.62
N SER A 111 10.24 0.08 17.64
CA SER A 111 11.57 -0.56 17.66
C SER A 111 11.66 -1.88 16.88
N THR A 112 10.56 -2.37 16.30
CA THR A 112 10.53 -3.63 15.53
C THR A 112 9.59 -3.52 14.32
N ALA A 113 9.85 -4.31 13.29
CA ALA A 113 8.98 -4.39 12.09
C ALA A 113 7.53 -4.80 12.45
N ALA A 114 7.36 -5.76 13.37
CA ALA A 114 6.03 -6.19 13.82
C ALA A 114 5.26 -5.08 14.53
N ALA A 115 5.92 -4.32 15.40
CA ALA A 115 5.30 -3.19 16.10
C ALA A 115 5.00 -2.04 15.13
N THR A 116 5.86 -1.80 14.12
CA THR A 116 5.63 -0.81 13.07
C THR A 116 4.41 -1.18 12.22
N TYR A 117 4.30 -2.44 11.78
CA TYR A 117 3.12 -2.94 11.07
C TYR A 117 1.84 -2.78 11.90
N ALA A 118 1.87 -3.14 13.19
CA ALA A 118 0.71 -3.01 14.07
C ALA A 118 0.29 -1.53 14.24
N ALA A 119 1.25 -0.63 14.41
CA ALA A 119 1.00 0.81 14.52
C ALA A 119 0.44 1.40 13.22
N ALA A 120 1.01 1.02 12.08
CA ALA A 120 0.52 1.42 10.75
C ALA A 120 -0.92 0.94 10.53
N LYS A 121 -1.20 -0.34 10.80
CA LYS A 121 -2.54 -0.92 10.67
C LYS A 121 -3.57 -0.22 11.56
N ALA A 122 -3.21 0.04 12.81
CA ALA A 122 -4.08 0.75 13.75
C ALA A 122 -4.41 2.17 13.26
N PHE A 123 -3.43 2.90 12.70
CA PHE A 123 -3.65 4.21 12.11
C PHE A 123 -4.60 4.14 10.91
N GLU A 124 -4.37 3.24 9.97
CA GLU A 124 -5.22 3.09 8.78
C GLU A 124 -6.66 2.69 9.16
N GLN A 125 -6.83 1.87 10.19
CA GLN A 125 -8.16 1.48 10.66
C GLN A 125 -9.01 2.65 11.16
N THR A 126 -8.40 3.70 11.72
CA THR A 126 -9.12 4.91 12.14
C THR A 126 -9.70 5.70 10.97
N ARG A 127 -9.22 5.42 9.75
CA ARG A 127 -9.59 6.15 8.52
C ARG A 127 -10.43 5.32 7.55
N GLY A 128 -10.96 4.16 8.01
CA GLY A 128 -11.75 3.25 7.15
C GLY A 128 -10.90 2.43 6.18
N LEU A 129 -9.59 2.39 6.38
CA LEU A 129 -8.63 1.58 5.64
C LEU A 129 -8.11 0.44 6.50
N THR A 130 -7.38 -0.50 5.93
CA THR A 130 -6.66 -1.53 6.68
C THR A 130 -5.45 -2.02 5.90
N LEU A 131 -4.53 -2.72 6.57
CA LEU A 131 -3.40 -3.38 5.94
C LEU A 131 -3.66 -4.87 5.79
N LEU A 132 -3.34 -5.41 4.62
CA LEU A 132 -3.16 -6.84 4.42
C LEU A 132 -1.76 -7.27 4.90
N ASN A 133 -1.40 -8.55 4.75
CA ASN A 133 -0.12 -9.05 5.27
C ASN A 133 1.06 -8.31 4.64
N SER A 134 2.01 -7.94 5.48
CA SER A 134 3.25 -7.35 5.01
C SER A 134 4.13 -8.38 4.28
N THR A 135 4.95 -7.87 3.38
CA THR A 135 5.95 -8.65 2.65
C THR A 135 7.10 -9.10 3.56
N PRO A 136 7.80 -10.22 3.22
CA PRO A 136 9.08 -10.56 3.82
C PRO A 136 10.19 -9.56 3.54
N PHE A 137 10.14 -8.87 2.39
CA PHE A 137 11.12 -7.84 2.07
C PHE A 137 10.78 -6.51 2.72
N TYR A 138 11.77 -5.67 2.84
CA TYR A 138 11.63 -4.26 3.17
C TYR A 138 12.43 -3.44 2.17
N ASP A 139 11.98 -2.21 1.93
CA ASP A 139 12.74 -1.22 1.18
C ASP A 139 12.84 0.07 1.98
N SER A 140 14.05 0.33 2.46
CA SER A 140 14.35 1.45 3.35
C SER A 140 15.15 2.50 2.62
N ASP A 141 14.77 3.77 2.83
CA ASP A 141 15.68 4.89 2.56
C ASP A 141 17.05 4.60 3.17
N SER A 142 18.10 5.03 2.51
CA SER A 142 19.47 4.78 2.91
C SER A 142 20.39 5.93 2.47
N PHE A 143 21.43 6.19 3.25
CA PHE A 143 22.41 7.21 2.92
C PHE A 143 23.50 6.64 2.00
N GLY A 144 23.30 6.79 0.70
CA GLY A 144 24.20 6.28 -0.34
C GLY A 144 25.24 7.29 -0.83
N MET A 145 26.42 6.79 -1.21
CA MET A 145 27.46 7.57 -1.85
C MET A 145 28.43 6.70 -2.64
N LEU A 146 29.33 7.33 -3.43
CA LEU A 146 30.44 6.61 -4.04
C LEU A 146 31.37 6.05 -2.96
N THR A 147 31.79 4.79 -3.09
CA THR A 147 32.75 4.13 -2.21
C THR A 147 34.07 4.90 -2.13
N SER A 148 34.53 5.47 -3.26
CA SER A 148 35.72 6.31 -3.32
C SER A 148 35.57 7.59 -2.48
N THR A 149 34.39 8.22 -2.50
CA THR A 149 34.08 9.42 -1.71
C THR A 149 34.02 9.07 -0.22
N ALA A 150 33.38 7.96 0.18
CA ALA A 150 33.33 7.50 1.56
C ALA A 150 34.75 7.27 2.13
N LYS A 151 35.61 6.59 1.36
CA LYS A 151 37.02 6.36 1.71
C LYS A 151 37.78 7.68 1.85
N LYS A 152 37.66 8.61 0.90
CA LYS A 152 38.32 9.93 0.94
C LYS A 152 37.90 10.75 2.16
N LEU A 153 36.64 10.69 2.54
CA LEU A 153 36.10 11.41 3.71
C LEU A 153 36.34 10.65 5.02
N GLY A 154 36.72 9.37 4.97
CA GLY A 154 36.92 8.49 6.12
C GLY A 154 35.62 8.25 6.88
N VAL A 155 34.48 8.05 6.16
CA VAL A 155 33.16 7.83 6.74
C VAL A 155 32.67 6.42 6.48
N THR A 156 31.99 5.83 7.48
CA THR A 156 31.36 4.50 7.41
C THR A 156 29.95 4.52 7.99
N THR A 157 29.67 5.52 8.84
CA THR A 157 28.35 5.71 9.45
C THR A 157 27.79 7.09 9.09
N ILE A 158 26.47 7.24 9.17
CA ILE A 158 25.82 8.55 8.99
C ILE A 158 26.32 9.57 10.02
N ALA A 159 26.62 9.09 11.25
CA ALA A 159 27.17 9.94 12.32
C ALA A 159 28.53 10.55 11.94
N ASP A 160 29.33 9.85 11.15
CA ASP A 160 30.64 10.34 10.70
C ASP A 160 30.53 11.56 9.80
N MET A 161 29.41 11.76 9.13
CA MET A 161 29.18 12.93 8.27
C MET A 161 29.20 14.26 9.04
N LYS A 162 29.12 14.25 10.37
CA LYS A 162 29.28 15.44 11.20
C LYS A 162 30.60 16.14 11.00
N LYS A 163 31.69 15.40 10.71
CA LYS A 163 33.04 15.98 10.48
C LYS A 163 33.17 16.62 9.10
N VAL A 164 32.22 16.37 8.18
CA VAL A 164 32.24 16.95 6.83
C VAL A 164 31.61 18.35 6.87
N LYS A 165 32.41 19.39 6.59
CA LYS A 165 32.00 20.78 6.74
C LYS A 165 30.76 21.17 5.91
N SER A 166 30.64 20.62 4.71
CA SER A 166 29.48 20.84 3.81
C SER A 166 29.43 19.72 2.79
N PHE A 167 28.25 19.24 2.49
CA PHE A 167 28.01 18.23 1.46
C PHE A 167 26.64 18.39 0.83
N SER A 168 26.50 17.97 -0.41
CA SER A 168 25.22 17.86 -1.11
C SER A 168 24.58 16.50 -0.84
N PHE A 169 23.26 16.49 -0.57
CA PHE A 169 22.44 15.30 -0.38
C PHE A 169 21.24 15.38 -1.30
N ALA A 170 21.16 14.49 -2.28
CA ALA A 170 20.02 14.44 -3.20
C ALA A 170 18.95 13.47 -2.70
N GLY A 171 17.70 13.77 -3.04
CA GLY A 171 16.55 12.90 -2.75
C GLY A 171 15.32 13.37 -3.49
N TYR A 172 14.28 12.57 -3.50
CA TYR A 172 12.99 13.01 -4.03
C TYR A 172 12.50 14.25 -3.28
N PRO A 173 11.67 15.12 -3.89
CA PRO A 173 11.25 16.40 -3.28
C PRO A 173 10.68 16.26 -1.87
N GLU A 174 9.93 15.20 -1.60
CA GLU A 174 9.32 14.89 -0.29
C GLU A 174 10.36 14.58 0.80
N CYS A 175 11.52 14.04 0.45
CA CYS A 175 12.63 13.81 1.40
C CYS A 175 12.99 15.08 2.19
N ARG A 176 12.80 16.26 1.60
CA ARG A 176 13.06 17.55 2.26
C ARG A 176 12.30 17.71 3.58
N THR A 177 11.09 17.18 3.66
CA THR A 177 10.16 17.39 4.79
C THR A 177 9.97 16.15 5.65
N ARG A 178 10.41 14.96 5.20
CA ARG A 178 10.21 13.70 5.90
C ARG A 178 11.17 13.52 7.07
N VAL A 179 10.63 12.97 8.16
CA VAL A 179 11.41 12.55 9.33
C VAL A 179 12.24 11.30 9.05
N THR A 180 11.83 10.50 8.08
CA THR A 180 12.55 9.34 7.56
C THR A 180 13.63 9.70 6.54
N CYS A 181 13.87 11.00 6.28
CA CYS A 181 14.89 11.46 5.34
C CYS A 181 15.62 12.70 5.88
N LEU A 182 15.61 13.82 5.17
CA LEU A 182 16.44 15.00 5.49
C LEU A 182 16.16 15.60 6.87
N VAL A 183 14.89 15.63 7.29
CA VAL A 183 14.52 16.16 8.63
C VAL A 183 15.12 15.28 9.72
N GLY A 184 15.05 13.97 9.59
CA GLY A 184 15.68 13.04 10.54
C GLY A 184 17.20 13.13 10.52
N LEU A 185 17.83 13.20 9.36
CA LEU A 185 19.28 13.40 9.24
C LEU A 185 19.74 14.67 9.96
N LYS A 186 19.00 15.76 9.83
CA LYS A 186 19.31 17.04 10.53
C LYS A 186 19.03 16.99 12.02
N LYS A 187 17.88 16.45 12.46
CA LYS A 187 17.48 16.46 13.87
C LYS A 187 18.21 15.40 14.70
N VAL A 188 18.31 14.16 14.18
CA VAL A 188 18.84 13.01 14.93
C VAL A 188 20.36 12.93 14.82
N TYR A 189 20.90 13.14 13.62
CA TYR A 189 22.35 13.11 13.37
C TYR A 189 23.00 14.48 13.46
N GLY A 190 22.24 15.57 13.49
CA GLY A 190 22.76 16.93 13.55
C GLY A 190 23.43 17.41 12.26
N LEU A 191 23.05 16.85 11.10
CA LEU A 191 23.66 17.16 9.80
C LEU A 191 23.07 18.42 9.17
N THR A 192 23.11 19.53 9.91
CA THR A 192 22.55 20.83 9.47
C THR A 192 23.26 21.41 8.24
N GLN A 193 24.50 21.01 7.99
CA GLN A 193 25.34 21.41 6.86
C GLN A 193 24.99 20.70 5.54
N ALA A 194 24.05 19.72 5.55
CA ALA A 194 23.58 19.04 4.34
C ALA A 194 22.79 20.03 3.45
N LYS A 195 23.27 20.22 2.22
CA LYS A 195 22.60 21.00 1.17
C LYS A 195 21.72 20.07 0.35
N PHE A 196 20.42 20.22 0.43
CA PHE A 196 19.47 19.37 -0.27
C PHE A 196 19.43 19.69 -1.77
N VAL A 197 19.50 18.65 -2.59
CA VAL A 197 19.34 18.69 -4.05
C VAL A 197 18.13 17.85 -4.43
N PRO A 198 17.02 18.43 -4.87
CA PRO A 198 15.86 17.66 -5.28
C PRO A 198 16.15 16.90 -6.56
N LEU A 199 15.80 15.60 -6.56
CA LEU A 199 15.79 14.78 -7.76
C LEU A 199 14.61 15.20 -8.65
N ALA A 200 14.88 15.26 -9.95
CA ALA A 200 13.87 15.46 -10.99
C ALA A 200 13.82 14.21 -11.89
N SER A 201 14.29 14.36 -13.13
CA SER A 201 14.31 13.25 -14.11
C SER A 201 15.62 12.45 -14.11
N ILE A 202 16.60 12.87 -13.33
CA ILE A 202 17.94 12.25 -13.29
C ILE A 202 18.04 11.36 -12.04
N SER A 203 18.56 10.15 -12.23
CA SER A 203 18.81 9.21 -11.15
C SER A 203 19.85 9.75 -10.16
N VAL A 204 19.70 9.46 -8.88
CA VAL A 204 20.67 9.74 -7.83
C VAL A 204 22.05 9.17 -8.18
N TYR A 205 22.09 7.97 -8.77
CA TYR A 205 23.32 7.29 -9.17
C TYR A 205 24.06 8.05 -10.29
N THR A 206 23.34 8.59 -11.27
CA THR A 206 23.92 9.44 -12.29
C THR A 206 24.57 10.70 -11.69
N LEU A 207 23.89 11.35 -10.74
CA LEU A 207 24.44 12.54 -10.08
C LEU A 207 25.67 12.22 -9.21
N LEU A 208 25.69 11.03 -8.58
CA LEU A 208 26.87 10.54 -7.84
C LEU A 208 28.04 10.29 -8.79
N ASP A 209 27.79 9.63 -9.93
CA ASP A 209 28.80 9.30 -10.93
C ASP A 209 29.45 10.51 -11.56
N GLU A 210 28.64 11.53 -11.83
CA GLU A 210 29.09 12.81 -12.38
C GLU A 210 29.74 13.73 -11.32
N GLY A 211 29.78 13.31 -10.04
CA GLY A 211 30.33 14.11 -8.94
C GLY A 211 29.51 15.38 -8.62
N LYS A 212 28.26 15.47 -9.11
CA LYS A 212 27.36 16.60 -8.86
C LYS A 212 26.82 16.64 -7.45
N ILE A 213 26.78 15.49 -6.78
CA ILE A 213 26.38 15.34 -5.38
C ILE A 213 27.40 14.52 -4.61
N THR A 214 27.44 14.75 -3.29
CA THR A 214 28.32 13.99 -2.39
C THR A 214 27.67 12.69 -1.94
N ALA A 215 26.36 12.74 -1.68
CA ALA A 215 25.55 11.63 -1.19
C ALA A 215 24.10 11.80 -1.66
N GLY A 216 23.32 10.76 -1.54
CA GLY A 216 21.90 10.82 -1.86
C GLY A 216 21.10 9.77 -1.12
N ASP A 217 19.81 9.96 -1.18
CA ASP A 217 18.80 9.03 -0.74
C ASP A 217 18.71 7.90 -1.77
N VAL A 218 19.08 6.71 -1.35
CA VAL A 218 19.04 5.48 -2.14
C VAL A 218 18.21 4.44 -1.38
N PHE A 219 17.71 3.45 -2.09
CA PHE A 219 16.82 2.46 -1.52
C PHE A 219 17.49 1.11 -1.35
N SER A 220 17.20 0.38 -0.27
CA SER A 220 17.86 -0.89 0.05
C SER A 220 17.62 -1.98 -1.00
N THR A 221 16.64 -1.81 -1.86
CA THR A 221 16.34 -2.69 -3.01
C THR A 221 16.89 -2.19 -4.34
N ASP A 222 17.65 -1.09 -4.35
CA ASP A 222 18.29 -0.57 -5.56
C ASP A 222 19.36 -1.54 -6.08
N PRO A 223 19.24 -2.01 -7.34
CA PRO A 223 20.19 -2.99 -7.89
C PRO A 223 21.62 -2.43 -8.02
N GLN A 224 21.79 -1.11 -8.13
CA GLN A 224 23.10 -0.45 -8.20
C GLN A 224 23.91 -0.64 -6.91
N LEU A 225 23.26 -0.84 -5.75
CA LEU A 225 23.95 -1.10 -4.48
C LEU A 225 24.67 -2.46 -4.46
N GLY A 226 24.37 -3.37 -5.38
CA GLY A 226 25.14 -4.58 -5.63
C GLY A 226 26.53 -4.33 -6.24
N GLU A 227 26.79 -3.13 -6.77
CA GLU A 227 28.05 -2.75 -7.34
C GLU A 227 29.02 -2.22 -6.26
N SER A 228 30.29 -2.63 -6.28
CA SER A 228 31.31 -2.16 -5.33
C SER A 228 31.59 -0.65 -5.43
N LYS A 229 31.12 0.00 -6.47
CA LYS A 229 31.23 1.44 -6.74
C LYS A 229 30.47 2.29 -5.72
N TYR A 230 29.35 1.79 -5.21
CA TYR A 230 28.52 2.49 -4.24
C TYR A 230 28.62 1.87 -2.85
N THR A 231 28.37 2.67 -1.85
CA THR A 231 28.29 2.23 -0.45
C THR A 231 27.16 2.96 0.27
N VAL A 232 26.54 2.27 1.20
CA VAL A 232 25.56 2.83 2.14
C VAL A 232 26.23 3.04 3.50
N LEU A 233 26.07 4.22 4.08
CA LEU A 233 26.53 4.49 5.42
C LEU A 233 25.58 3.88 6.46
N THR A 234 26.14 3.27 7.50
CA THR A 234 25.33 2.63 8.55
C THR A 234 24.49 3.66 9.31
N ASP A 235 23.18 3.42 9.36
CA ASP A 235 22.22 4.18 10.17
C ASP A 235 22.18 3.66 11.61
N THR A 236 23.10 4.15 12.46
CA THR A 236 23.24 3.72 13.86
C THR A 236 22.14 4.23 14.78
N LYS A 237 21.27 5.12 14.30
CA LYS A 237 20.17 5.73 15.07
C LYS A 237 18.79 5.41 14.52
N HIS A 238 18.72 4.54 13.52
CA HIS A 238 17.47 4.05 12.92
C HIS A 238 16.52 5.16 12.45
N VAL A 239 17.06 6.20 11.79
CA VAL A 239 16.26 7.29 11.22
C VAL A 239 15.28 6.78 10.17
N PHE A 240 15.72 5.81 9.37
CA PHE A 240 14.92 5.28 8.26
C PHE A 240 13.85 4.25 8.67
N GLY A 241 13.87 3.76 9.92
CA GLY A 241 12.83 2.90 10.49
C GLY A 241 12.71 1.50 9.85
N PHE A 242 11.52 0.90 9.95
CA PHE A 242 11.18 -0.42 9.38
C PHE A 242 10.18 -0.25 8.24
N GLN A 243 10.55 -0.68 7.04
CA GLN A 243 9.89 -0.33 5.78
C GLN A 243 9.40 -1.58 5.01
N ASN A 244 8.79 -2.55 5.72
CA ASN A 244 8.13 -3.65 5.02
C ASN A 244 6.93 -3.12 4.23
N VAL A 245 6.74 -3.58 3.01
CA VAL A 245 5.55 -3.22 2.22
C VAL A 245 4.33 -3.94 2.76
N ALA A 246 3.25 -3.21 2.95
CA ALA A 246 1.95 -3.76 3.29
C ALA A 246 0.88 -3.14 2.37
N PRO A 247 0.06 -3.98 1.68
CA PRO A 247 -1.03 -3.46 0.87
C PRO A 247 -2.09 -2.76 1.73
N VAL A 248 -2.35 -1.49 1.44
CA VAL A 248 -3.41 -0.68 2.05
C VAL A 248 -4.68 -0.84 1.23
N VAL A 249 -5.80 -1.12 1.88
CA VAL A 249 -7.09 -1.33 1.23
C VAL A 249 -8.23 -0.68 1.99
N SER A 250 -9.20 -0.14 1.26
CA SER A 250 -10.47 0.31 1.84
C SER A 250 -11.21 -0.85 2.51
N GLN A 251 -11.57 -0.71 3.78
CA GLN A 251 -12.34 -1.73 4.52
C GLN A 251 -13.66 -2.08 3.82
N LYS A 252 -14.33 -1.07 3.23
CA LYS A 252 -15.56 -1.24 2.46
C LYS A 252 -15.33 -2.14 1.23
N VAL A 253 -14.23 -1.89 0.49
CA VAL A 253 -13.89 -2.67 -0.70
C VAL A 253 -13.46 -4.09 -0.30
N LEU A 254 -12.65 -4.24 0.74
CA LEU A 254 -12.23 -5.54 1.27
C LEU A 254 -13.44 -6.41 1.65
N ALA A 255 -14.40 -5.84 2.37
CA ALA A 255 -15.62 -6.56 2.76
C ALA A 255 -16.47 -6.95 1.54
N ALA A 256 -16.61 -6.08 0.55
CA ALA A 256 -17.40 -6.34 -0.65
C ALA A 256 -16.72 -7.33 -1.62
N ALA A 257 -15.39 -7.33 -1.70
CA ALA A 257 -14.61 -8.24 -2.54
C ALA A 257 -14.54 -9.67 -1.97
N GLY A 258 -14.76 -9.81 -0.67
CA GLY A 258 -14.75 -11.10 0.03
C GLY A 258 -13.35 -11.68 0.29
N PRO A 259 -13.28 -12.86 0.94
CA PRO A 259 -12.01 -13.41 1.42
C PRO A 259 -11.00 -13.77 0.33
N LYS A 260 -11.45 -14.10 -0.87
CA LYS A 260 -10.58 -14.43 -2.01
C LYS A 260 -9.65 -13.27 -2.36
N PHE A 261 -10.10 -12.02 -2.22
CA PHE A 261 -9.27 -10.84 -2.48
C PHE A 261 -8.03 -10.83 -1.58
N ALA A 262 -8.22 -10.94 -0.26
CA ALA A 262 -7.11 -10.96 0.68
C ALA A 262 -6.19 -12.18 0.49
N GLN A 263 -6.74 -13.35 0.14
CA GLN A 263 -5.95 -14.55 -0.16
C GLN A 263 -5.01 -14.32 -1.34
N VAL A 264 -5.50 -13.77 -2.46
CA VAL A 264 -4.69 -13.50 -3.65
C VAL A 264 -3.58 -12.49 -3.33
N VAL A 265 -3.94 -11.35 -2.71
CA VAL A 265 -2.96 -10.30 -2.39
C VAL A 265 -1.89 -10.83 -1.42
N ASN A 266 -2.28 -11.55 -0.37
CA ASN A 266 -1.34 -12.10 0.59
C ASN A 266 -0.44 -13.20 -0.01
N ALA A 267 -0.95 -13.98 -0.98
CA ALA A 267 -0.15 -14.97 -1.70
C ALA A 267 0.96 -14.31 -2.52
N VAL A 268 0.67 -13.19 -3.19
CA VAL A 268 1.69 -12.38 -3.88
C VAL A 268 2.69 -11.83 -2.87
N SER A 269 2.21 -11.13 -1.83
CA SER A 269 3.07 -10.51 -0.80
C SER A 269 4.04 -11.51 -0.19
N ALA A 270 3.60 -12.73 0.10
CA ALA A 270 4.41 -13.78 0.74
C ALA A 270 5.61 -14.25 -0.12
N LYS A 271 5.58 -14.01 -1.44
CA LYS A 271 6.68 -14.39 -2.36
C LYS A 271 7.69 -13.26 -2.59
N LEU A 272 7.38 -12.05 -2.15
CA LEU A 272 8.24 -10.89 -2.35
C LEU A 272 9.37 -10.87 -1.31
N THR A 273 10.52 -11.40 -1.70
CA THR A 273 11.76 -11.37 -0.91
C THR A 273 12.68 -10.26 -1.39
N ILE A 274 13.65 -9.83 -0.57
CA ILE A 274 14.66 -8.83 -0.98
C ILE A 274 15.36 -9.21 -2.28
N PRO A 275 15.90 -10.44 -2.46
CA PRO A 275 16.53 -10.82 -3.74
C PRO A 275 15.56 -10.77 -4.93
N ALA A 276 14.29 -11.13 -4.73
CA ALA A 276 13.28 -11.08 -5.79
C ALA A 276 13.00 -9.63 -6.21
N MET A 277 12.85 -8.70 -5.24
CA MET A 277 12.62 -7.28 -5.55
C MET A 277 13.82 -6.64 -6.23
N ILE A 278 15.04 -6.89 -5.74
CA ILE A 278 16.27 -6.40 -6.41
C ILE A 278 16.34 -6.90 -7.86
N ALA A 279 16.02 -8.17 -8.12
CA ALA A 279 16.03 -8.73 -9.47
C ALA A 279 14.97 -8.08 -10.37
N MET A 280 13.76 -7.85 -9.86
CA MET A 280 12.69 -7.18 -10.60
C MET A 280 13.00 -5.70 -10.84
N ASN A 281 13.52 -5.00 -9.83
CA ASN A 281 13.96 -3.61 -9.97
C ASN A 281 15.09 -3.48 -11.00
N LYS A 282 16.04 -4.45 -11.01
CA LYS A 282 17.11 -4.50 -12.02
C LYS A 282 16.54 -4.65 -13.41
N ALA A 283 15.62 -5.59 -13.63
CA ALA A 283 15.02 -5.83 -14.94
C ALA A 283 14.37 -4.56 -15.51
N VAL A 284 13.68 -3.77 -14.66
CA VAL A 284 13.06 -2.51 -15.10
C VAL A 284 14.07 -1.37 -15.19
N ALA A 285 14.86 -1.11 -14.15
CA ALA A 285 15.70 0.09 -14.06
C ALA A 285 16.94 0.00 -14.96
N ILE A 286 17.54 -1.19 -15.10
CA ILE A 286 18.80 -1.42 -15.84
C ILE A 286 18.53 -2.08 -17.18
N ASP A 287 17.83 -3.21 -17.20
CA ASP A 287 17.63 -4.03 -18.40
C ASP A 287 16.52 -3.46 -19.31
N LYS A 288 15.74 -2.46 -18.81
CA LYS A 288 14.70 -1.71 -19.52
C LYS A 288 13.45 -2.51 -19.91
N ASP A 289 13.20 -3.60 -19.21
CA ASP A 289 11.93 -4.31 -19.31
C ASP A 289 10.78 -3.46 -18.74
N THR A 290 9.56 -3.70 -19.23
CA THR A 290 8.40 -3.01 -18.64
C THR A 290 7.98 -3.64 -17.32
N PRO A 291 7.49 -2.86 -16.34
CA PRO A 291 6.98 -3.40 -15.07
C PRO A 291 5.94 -4.52 -15.27
N ALA A 292 5.10 -4.41 -16.29
CA ALA A 292 4.09 -5.41 -16.62
C ALA A 292 4.68 -6.76 -17.04
N VAL A 293 5.73 -6.75 -17.86
CA VAL A 293 6.44 -7.98 -18.31
C VAL A 293 7.15 -8.63 -17.14
N VAL A 294 7.84 -7.84 -16.31
CA VAL A 294 8.55 -8.33 -15.12
C VAL A 294 7.58 -8.98 -14.13
N ALA A 295 6.45 -8.32 -13.85
CA ALA A 295 5.41 -8.84 -12.98
C ALA A 295 4.81 -10.15 -13.51
N ALA A 296 4.49 -10.23 -14.81
CA ALA A 296 3.98 -11.45 -15.44
C ALA A 296 4.94 -12.63 -15.29
N GLY A 297 6.24 -12.38 -15.54
CA GLY A 297 7.29 -13.39 -15.37
C GLY A 297 7.37 -13.91 -13.94
N PHE A 298 7.36 -13.01 -12.95
CA PHE A 298 7.39 -13.37 -11.53
C PHE A 298 6.15 -14.18 -11.09
N LEU A 299 4.95 -13.72 -11.47
CA LEU A 299 3.70 -14.41 -11.12
C LEU A 299 3.67 -15.82 -11.71
N LYS A 300 4.04 -15.98 -12.98
CA LYS A 300 4.15 -17.30 -13.64
C LYS A 300 5.14 -18.22 -12.94
N ALA A 301 6.33 -17.72 -12.61
CA ALA A 301 7.36 -18.51 -11.92
C ALA A 301 6.94 -18.97 -10.50
N ASN A 302 6.00 -18.26 -9.88
CA ASN A 302 5.49 -18.56 -8.54
C ASN A 302 4.08 -19.19 -8.54
N HIS A 303 3.52 -19.53 -9.70
CA HIS A 303 2.16 -20.10 -9.85
C HIS A 303 1.06 -19.23 -9.23
N LEU A 304 1.13 -17.91 -9.49
CA LEU A 304 0.20 -16.89 -8.96
C LEU A 304 -0.65 -16.21 -10.04
N ASN A 305 -0.66 -16.75 -11.26
CA ASN A 305 -1.40 -16.26 -12.42
C ASN A 305 -2.53 -17.21 -12.83
#